data_a5022ebbfa6c98d392451eb0a702f5c1
#
_entry.id   a5022ebbfa6c98d392451eb0a702f5c1
#
_cell.length_a   1.000
_cell.length_b   1.000
_cell.length_c   1.000
_cell.angle_alpha   90.00
_cell.angle_beta   90.00
_cell.angle_gamma   90.00
#
_symmetry.space_group_name_H-M   'P 1'
#
loop_
_entity.id
_entity.type
_entity.pdbx_description
1 polymer ?
#
loop_
_entity_poly.entity_id
_entity_poly.type
_entity_poly.pdbx_seq_one_letter_code
_entity_poly.pdbx_strand_id
1 'polypeptide(L)'
;MYKIDFQSPVHVHFIGIGGISMSSLALILKKRGIKVAGYDFKPSDNTRLLEQNDIPVFYTYAPNNQNGFDTVVFTAAIAETDPEFVNAKKRGAKILSRAELLGMLVSGYKHSIGVAGTHGKSTTTGMLAHIFAAANNDATILAGAVIPSLGSTYRAGHGDTAVFEACEYKNSYHAMRPTIRVVLNCEFDHV
;
A
#
# COMPACT_ATOMS: atom_id res chain seq x y z
N MET A 1 -19.81 -2.85 -0.49
CA MET A 1 -18.37 -2.62 -0.59
C MET A 1 -18.04 -1.37 0.23
N TYR A 2 -17.26 -1.51 1.28
CA TYR A 2 -16.93 -0.38 2.17
C TYR A 2 -15.96 0.55 1.46
N LYS A 3 -16.24 1.83 1.45
CA LYS A 3 -15.30 2.88 1.03
C LYS A 3 -14.66 3.44 2.29
N ILE A 4 -13.32 3.47 2.39
CA ILE A 4 -12.69 4.36 3.35
C ILE A 4 -13.03 5.75 2.88
N ASP A 5 -13.78 6.47 3.68
CA ASP A 5 -13.93 7.90 3.48
C ASP A 5 -12.65 8.55 4.02
N PHE A 6 -11.75 8.89 3.11
CA PHE A 6 -10.51 9.58 3.48
C PHE A 6 -10.75 11.02 3.99
N GLN A 7 -11.98 11.48 4.00
CA GLN A 7 -12.38 12.76 4.63
C GLN A 7 -12.79 12.59 6.10
N SER A 8 -13.07 11.35 6.54
CA SER A 8 -13.25 11.04 7.95
C SER A 8 -11.90 10.73 8.61
N PRO A 9 -11.69 11.06 9.89
CA PRO A 9 -10.42 10.74 10.56
C PRO A 9 -10.27 9.22 10.70
N VAL A 10 -9.63 8.60 9.73
CA VAL A 10 -9.28 7.18 9.74
C VAL A 10 -7.88 7.05 10.34
N HIS A 11 -7.72 6.14 11.30
CA HIS A 11 -6.43 5.84 11.89
C HIS A 11 -6.06 4.40 11.55
N VAL A 12 -4.93 4.22 10.87
CA VAL A 12 -4.55 2.93 10.28
C VAL A 12 -3.34 2.32 10.97
N HIS A 13 -3.50 1.11 11.49
CA HIS A 13 -2.40 0.31 12.01
C HIS A 13 -2.05 -0.80 11.01
N PHE A 14 -0.77 -0.97 10.71
CA PHE A 14 -0.28 -1.96 9.77
C PHE A 14 0.38 -3.14 10.50
N ILE A 15 0.05 -4.38 10.14
CA ILE A 15 0.72 -5.60 10.57
C ILE A 15 1.65 -6.06 9.45
N GLY A 16 2.97 -6.08 9.73
CA GLY A 16 4.01 -6.29 8.71
C GLY A 16 4.32 -5.02 7.92
N ILE A 17 4.43 -3.88 8.62
CA ILE A 17 4.56 -2.55 8.02
C ILE A 17 5.86 -2.37 7.22
N GLY A 18 6.93 -3.13 7.54
CA GLY A 18 8.23 -3.06 6.88
C GLY A 18 8.29 -3.71 5.49
N GLY A 19 7.23 -4.41 5.07
CA GLY A 19 7.12 -4.92 3.71
C GLY A 19 7.17 -3.79 2.66
N ILE A 20 7.80 -4.02 1.49
CA ILE A 20 8.00 -3.00 0.44
C ILE A 20 6.70 -2.26 0.09
N SER A 21 5.65 -3.00 -0.23
CA SER A 21 4.36 -2.39 -0.60
C SER A 21 3.58 -1.83 0.60
N MET A 22 3.77 -2.41 1.80
CA MET A 22 3.12 -1.95 3.03
C MET A 22 3.68 -0.60 3.47
N SER A 23 5.01 -0.47 3.48
CA SER A 23 5.70 0.78 3.83
C SER A 23 5.35 1.91 2.85
N SER A 24 5.31 1.62 1.55
CA SER A 24 4.89 2.59 0.53
C SER A 24 3.46 3.09 0.75
N LEU A 25 2.52 2.19 1.05
CA LEU A 25 1.13 2.55 1.37
C LEU A 25 1.05 3.39 2.65
N ALA A 26 1.79 3.00 3.70
CA ALA A 26 1.83 3.73 4.96
C ALA A 26 2.32 5.18 4.76
N LEU A 27 3.38 5.37 3.97
CA LEU A 27 3.93 6.69 3.65
C LEU A 27 2.97 7.55 2.82
N ILE A 28 2.26 6.95 1.86
CA ILE A 28 1.22 7.66 1.09
C ILE A 28 0.07 8.10 1.99
N LEU A 29 -0.40 7.23 2.88
CA LEU A 29 -1.47 7.58 3.83
C LEU A 29 -1.02 8.69 4.79
N LYS A 30 0.21 8.61 5.32
CA LYS A 30 0.78 9.64 6.19
C LYS A 30 0.82 10.99 5.48
N LYS A 31 1.28 11.04 4.22
CA LYS A 31 1.30 12.28 3.43
C LYS A 31 -0.10 12.86 3.17
N ARG A 32 -1.14 12.03 3.23
CA ARG A 32 -2.54 12.46 3.16
C ARG A 32 -3.13 12.90 4.50
N GLY A 33 -2.31 13.02 5.54
CA GLY A 33 -2.74 13.45 6.86
C GLY A 33 -3.40 12.35 7.70
N ILE A 34 -3.35 11.09 7.25
CA ILE A 34 -3.90 9.96 8.00
C ILE A 34 -2.91 9.58 9.10
N LYS A 35 -3.43 9.35 10.31
CA LYS A 35 -2.62 8.79 11.40
C LYS A 35 -2.29 7.34 11.10
N VAL A 36 -0.98 7.04 11.03
CA VAL A 36 -0.47 5.70 10.70
C VAL A 36 0.51 5.25 11.77
N ALA A 37 0.45 3.98 12.11
CA ALA A 37 1.49 3.25 12.85
C ALA A 37 1.50 1.80 12.38
N GLY A 38 2.43 1.00 12.87
CA GLY A 38 2.38 -0.43 12.58
C GLY A 38 3.37 -1.25 13.38
N TYR A 39 3.24 -2.56 13.20
CA TYR A 39 4.08 -3.57 13.80
C TYR A 39 4.89 -4.28 12.69
N ASP A 40 6.14 -4.57 13.01
CA ASP A 40 6.97 -5.52 12.24
C ASP A 40 7.84 -6.32 13.23
N PHE A 41 8.23 -7.52 12.83
CA PHE A 41 8.97 -8.40 13.75
C PHE A 41 10.46 -8.01 13.89
N LYS A 42 11.02 -7.20 12.98
CA LYS A 42 12.42 -6.74 13.03
C LYS A 42 12.62 -5.40 12.31
N PRO A 43 13.64 -4.63 12.71
CA PRO A 43 14.07 -3.45 11.99
C PRO A 43 14.54 -3.78 10.56
N SER A 44 14.28 -2.87 9.63
CA SER A 44 14.71 -2.92 8.23
C SER A 44 14.91 -1.49 7.70
N ASP A 45 15.42 -1.34 6.48
CA ASP A 45 15.55 -0.01 5.87
C ASP A 45 14.18 0.63 5.66
N ASN A 46 13.16 -0.17 5.32
CA ASN A 46 11.79 0.34 5.18
C ASN A 46 11.23 0.83 6.52
N THR A 47 11.45 0.11 7.62
CA THR A 47 10.97 0.55 8.94
C THR A 47 11.71 1.79 9.42
N ARG A 48 13.02 1.91 9.17
CA ARG A 48 13.77 3.14 9.45
C ARG A 48 13.24 4.33 8.65
N LEU A 49 12.92 4.12 7.37
CA LEU A 49 12.31 5.15 6.52
C LEU A 49 10.95 5.60 7.08
N LEU A 50 10.14 4.67 7.59
CA LEU A 50 8.86 4.99 8.23
C LEU A 50 9.06 5.84 9.48
N GLU A 51 9.98 5.45 10.37
CA GLU A 51 10.32 6.19 11.59
C GLU A 51 10.84 7.60 11.29
N GLN A 52 11.68 7.76 10.26
CA GLN A 52 12.15 9.06 9.76
C GLN A 52 11.01 9.96 9.21
N ASN A 53 9.88 9.38 8.87
CA ASN A 53 8.66 10.09 8.43
C ASN A 53 7.59 10.16 9.54
N ASP A 54 7.98 10.08 10.81
CA ASP A 54 7.11 10.17 11.98
C ASP A 54 5.96 9.13 11.95
N ILE A 55 6.26 7.92 11.47
CA ILE A 55 5.35 6.76 11.55
C ILE A 55 5.90 5.83 12.62
N PRO A 56 5.24 5.68 13.77
CA PRO A 56 5.68 4.76 14.82
C PRO A 56 5.69 3.31 14.34
N VAL A 57 6.80 2.60 14.57
CA VAL A 57 6.94 1.17 14.29
C VAL A 57 7.21 0.43 15.59
N PHE A 58 6.39 -0.57 15.89
CA PHE A 58 6.53 -1.43 17.04
C PHE A 58 7.18 -2.74 16.62
N TYR A 59 8.18 -3.21 17.38
CA TYR A 59 8.90 -4.46 17.12
C TYR A 59 8.58 -5.56 18.14
N THR A 60 7.76 -5.22 19.13
CA THR A 60 7.26 -6.17 20.12
C THR A 60 5.76 -6.06 20.19
N TYR A 61 5.09 -7.21 20.17
CA TYR A 61 3.65 -7.24 20.37
C TYR A 61 3.26 -6.69 21.74
N ALA A 62 2.34 -5.75 21.72
CA ALA A 62 1.62 -5.31 22.91
C ALA A 62 0.19 -4.94 22.50
N PRO A 63 -0.84 -5.37 23.24
CA PRO A 63 -2.24 -5.06 22.88
C PRO A 63 -2.49 -3.56 22.68
N ASN A 64 -1.76 -2.72 23.42
CA ASN A 64 -1.88 -1.26 23.39
C ASN A 64 -1.30 -0.61 22.11
N ASN A 65 -0.49 -1.32 21.32
CA ASN A 65 0.06 -0.79 20.07
C ASN A 65 -1.03 -0.35 19.08
N GLN A 66 -2.20 -0.97 19.16
CA GLN A 66 -3.34 -0.69 18.30
C GLN A 66 -4.34 0.32 18.92
N ASN A 67 -4.06 0.89 20.10
CA ASN A 67 -4.98 1.82 20.73
C ASN A 67 -5.13 3.12 19.94
N GLY A 68 -6.37 3.52 19.68
CA GLY A 68 -6.68 4.71 18.90
C GLY A 68 -6.57 4.50 17.37
N PHE A 69 -6.48 3.24 16.93
CA PHE A 69 -6.56 2.85 15.52
C PHE A 69 -7.86 2.07 15.29
N ASP A 70 -8.67 2.53 14.34
CA ASP A 70 -9.97 1.94 13.98
C ASP A 70 -9.85 0.93 12.85
N THR A 71 -8.80 1.03 12.05
CA THR A 71 -8.54 0.19 10.88
C THR A 71 -7.19 -0.51 11.02
N VAL A 72 -7.17 -1.80 10.75
CA VAL A 72 -5.95 -2.62 10.74
C VAL A 72 -5.75 -3.20 9.35
N VAL A 73 -4.54 -3.03 8.82
CA VAL A 73 -4.15 -3.54 7.49
C VAL A 73 -3.10 -4.62 7.67
N PHE A 74 -3.30 -5.74 7.00
CA PHE A 74 -2.36 -6.87 7.08
C PHE A 74 -1.88 -7.32 5.70
N THR A 75 -0.67 -7.89 5.67
CA THR A 75 -0.13 -8.55 4.48
C THR A 75 -0.54 -10.02 4.43
N ALA A 76 -0.60 -10.59 3.23
CA ALA A 76 -0.93 -11.99 3.01
C ALA A 76 0.05 -13.00 3.66
N ALA A 77 1.20 -12.54 4.18
CA ALA A 77 2.17 -13.34 4.94
C ALA A 77 1.77 -13.51 6.41
N ILE A 78 0.83 -12.72 6.93
CA ILE A 78 0.37 -12.78 8.32
C ILE A 78 -0.71 -13.85 8.45
N ALA A 79 -0.53 -14.77 9.40
CA ALA A 79 -1.52 -15.78 9.73
C ALA A 79 -2.64 -15.18 10.60
N GLU A 80 -3.85 -15.73 10.50
CA GLU A 80 -4.98 -15.32 11.37
C GLU A 80 -4.76 -15.60 12.86
N THR A 81 -3.76 -16.41 13.19
CA THR A 81 -3.32 -16.70 14.55
C THR A 81 -2.29 -15.69 15.09
N ASP A 82 -1.85 -14.74 14.27
CA ASP A 82 -0.92 -13.70 14.71
C ASP A 82 -1.54 -12.87 15.84
N PRO A 83 -0.80 -12.59 16.93
CA PRO A 83 -1.32 -11.87 18.08
C PRO A 83 -1.88 -10.48 17.75
N GLU A 84 -1.25 -9.75 16.82
CA GLU A 84 -1.73 -8.44 16.34
C GLU A 84 -3.06 -8.58 15.60
N PHE A 85 -3.19 -9.62 14.76
CA PHE A 85 -4.42 -9.90 14.02
C PHE A 85 -5.56 -10.33 14.96
N VAL A 86 -5.27 -11.21 15.91
CA VAL A 86 -6.25 -11.66 16.95
C VAL A 86 -6.71 -10.47 17.79
N ASN A 87 -5.79 -9.58 18.19
CA ASN A 87 -6.13 -8.38 18.95
C ASN A 87 -7.05 -7.44 18.15
N ALA A 88 -6.77 -7.23 16.88
CA ALA A 88 -7.62 -6.43 16.00
C ALA A 88 -9.05 -6.97 15.92
N LYS A 89 -9.21 -8.30 15.76
CA LYS A 89 -10.53 -8.95 15.78
C LYS A 89 -11.26 -8.75 17.12
N LYS A 90 -10.56 -8.94 18.25
CA LYS A 90 -11.16 -8.77 19.60
C LYS A 90 -11.65 -7.35 19.86
N ARG A 91 -10.96 -6.35 19.32
CA ARG A 91 -11.32 -4.94 19.46
C ARG A 91 -12.44 -4.50 18.53
N GLY A 92 -12.85 -5.37 17.59
CA GLY A 92 -13.81 -4.99 16.54
C GLY A 92 -13.25 -3.97 15.56
N ALA A 93 -11.91 -3.89 15.41
CA ALA A 93 -11.28 -3.05 14.42
C ALA A 93 -11.65 -3.51 13.02
N LYS A 94 -11.71 -2.57 12.10
CA LYS A 94 -11.89 -2.89 10.70
C LYS A 94 -10.61 -3.52 10.15
N ILE A 95 -10.71 -4.71 9.62
CA ILE A 95 -9.57 -5.45 9.09
C ILE A 95 -9.61 -5.43 7.56
N LEU A 96 -8.52 -5.01 6.94
CA LEU A 96 -8.34 -4.94 5.51
C LEU A 96 -7.05 -5.65 5.10
N SER A 97 -7.11 -6.40 4.03
CA SER A 97 -5.89 -6.83 3.35
C SER A 97 -5.19 -5.65 2.69
N ARG A 98 -3.89 -5.78 2.43
CA ARG A 98 -3.12 -4.81 1.64
C ARG A 98 -3.78 -4.50 0.28
N ALA A 99 -4.32 -5.54 -0.37
CA ALA A 99 -4.96 -5.40 -1.68
C ALA A 99 -6.25 -4.57 -1.61
N GLU A 100 -7.07 -4.78 -0.57
CA GLU A 100 -8.28 -4.00 -0.35
C GLU A 100 -7.94 -2.53 -0.06
N LEU A 101 -6.95 -2.26 0.80
CA LEU A 101 -6.50 -0.90 1.05
C LEU A 101 -6.02 -0.20 -0.23
N LEU A 102 -5.19 -0.89 -1.03
CA LEU A 102 -4.73 -0.36 -2.31
C LEU A 102 -5.90 -0.09 -3.26
N GLY A 103 -6.85 -1.03 -3.38
CA GLY A 103 -8.04 -0.87 -4.18
C GLY A 103 -8.87 0.35 -3.78
N MET A 104 -9.03 0.57 -2.47
CA MET A 104 -9.72 1.76 -1.93
C MET A 104 -8.94 3.03 -2.24
N LEU A 105 -7.63 3.03 -2.03
CA LEU A 105 -6.76 4.18 -2.31
C LEU A 105 -6.88 4.60 -3.78
N VAL A 106 -6.72 3.65 -4.71
CA VAL A 106 -6.75 3.96 -6.16
C VAL A 106 -8.12 4.34 -6.67
N SER A 107 -9.20 3.87 -6.03
CA SER A 107 -10.57 4.26 -6.39
C SER A 107 -10.90 5.73 -6.08
N GLY A 108 -10.10 6.37 -5.23
CA GLY A 108 -10.23 7.79 -4.90
C GLY A 108 -9.61 8.74 -5.93
N TYR A 109 -8.87 8.21 -6.94
CA TYR A 109 -8.31 9.03 -8.00
C TYR A 109 -9.25 9.11 -9.20
N LYS A 110 -9.26 10.25 -9.87
CA LYS A 110 -10.01 10.45 -11.10
C LYS A 110 -9.48 9.56 -12.23
N HIS A 111 -8.15 9.43 -12.29
CA HIS A 111 -7.43 8.60 -13.25
C HIS A 111 -6.55 7.61 -12.51
N SER A 112 -6.82 6.33 -12.65
CA SER A 112 -6.00 5.28 -12.05
C SER A 112 -5.58 4.28 -13.11
N ILE A 113 -4.27 4.07 -13.23
CA ILE A 113 -3.65 3.20 -14.22
C ILE A 113 -3.09 1.98 -13.50
N GLY A 114 -3.68 0.83 -13.73
CA GLY A 114 -3.20 -0.45 -13.18
C GLY A 114 -2.41 -1.22 -14.23
N VAL A 115 -1.15 -1.54 -13.93
CA VAL A 115 -0.26 -2.32 -14.80
C VAL A 115 -0.22 -3.75 -14.32
N ALA A 116 -0.75 -4.67 -15.11
CA ALA A 116 -0.79 -6.11 -14.87
C ALA A 116 0.05 -6.87 -15.90
N GLY A 117 0.41 -8.10 -15.57
CA GLY A 117 1.15 -9.01 -16.43
C GLY A 117 2.11 -9.88 -15.63
N THR A 118 2.50 -11.03 -16.18
CA THR A 118 3.49 -11.90 -15.55
C THR A 118 4.82 -11.17 -15.42
N HIS A 119 5.27 -10.51 -16.49
CA HIS A 119 6.55 -9.78 -16.56
C HIS A 119 6.38 -8.33 -16.99
N GLY A 120 7.34 -7.47 -16.62
CA GLY A 120 7.43 -6.07 -17.09
C GLY A 120 6.61 -5.05 -16.32
N LYS A 121 5.86 -5.43 -15.28
CA LYS A 121 5.03 -4.52 -14.46
C LYS A 121 5.83 -3.33 -13.92
N SER A 122 6.91 -3.59 -13.17
CA SER A 122 7.73 -2.54 -12.54
C SER A 122 8.42 -1.65 -13.57
N THR A 123 8.89 -2.23 -14.68
CA THR A 123 9.50 -1.48 -15.78
C THR A 123 8.50 -0.51 -16.42
N THR A 124 7.30 -1.00 -16.75
CA THR A 124 6.26 -0.17 -17.35
C THR A 124 5.74 0.89 -16.38
N THR A 125 5.58 0.56 -15.10
CA THR A 125 5.23 1.52 -14.06
C THR A 125 6.30 2.60 -13.92
N GLY A 126 7.59 2.23 -14.01
CA GLY A 126 8.71 3.15 -14.03
C GLY A 126 8.71 4.09 -15.26
N MET A 127 8.45 3.55 -16.45
CA MET A 127 8.30 4.37 -17.67
C MET A 127 7.16 5.38 -17.54
N LEU A 128 6.00 4.96 -17.05
CA LEU A 128 4.88 5.86 -16.77
C LEU A 128 5.24 6.93 -15.75
N ALA A 129 5.97 6.56 -14.68
CA ALA A 129 6.43 7.53 -13.68
C ALA A 129 7.31 8.63 -14.30
N HIS A 130 8.20 8.26 -15.23
CA HIS A 130 9.02 9.21 -15.97
C HIS A 130 8.19 10.12 -16.90
N ILE A 131 7.23 9.55 -17.62
CA ILE A 131 6.34 10.31 -18.51
C ILE A 131 5.55 11.35 -17.71
N PHE A 132 4.95 10.94 -16.59
CA PHE A 132 4.19 11.85 -15.72
C PHE A 132 5.09 12.94 -15.10
N ALA A 133 6.33 12.58 -14.71
CA ALA A 133 7.29 13.56 -14.21
C ALA A 133 7.69 14.58 -15.30
N ALA A 134 7.98 14.13 -16.52
CA ALA A 134 8.30 15.00 -17.64
C ALA A 134 7.14 15.91 -18.06
N ALA A 135 5.91 15.44 -17.87
CA ALA A 135 4.69 16.24 -18.12
C ALA A 135 4.32 17.17 -16.96
N ASN A 136 5.15 17.29 -15.92
CA ASN A 136 4.87 18.03 -14.69
C ASN A 136 3.55 17.60 -14.01
N ASN A 137 3.16 16.34 -14.18
CA ASN A 137 1.98 15.78 -13.54
C ASN A 137 2.40 15.16 -12.20
N ASP A 138 1.78 15.62 -11.11
CA ASP A 138 2.05 15.14 -9.76
C ASP A 138 1.26 13.85 -9.44
N ALA A 139 1.45 12.82 -10.27
CA ALA A 139 0.82 11.53 -10.09
C ALA A 139 1.36 10.78 -8.87
N THR A 140 0.50 10.05 -8.17
CA THR A 140 0.92 9.05 -7.18
C THR A 140 1.39 7.79 -7.90
N ILE A 141 2.56 7.27 -7.52
CA ILE A 141 3.17 6.07 -8.10
C ILE A 141 3.33 5.01 -7.01
N LEU A 142 3.03 3.77 -7.35
CA LEU A 142 3.24 2.57 -6.51
C LEU A 142 3.81 1.45 -7.37
N ALA A 143 5.08 1.12 -7.14
CA ALA A 143 5.79 0.05 -7.83
C ALA A 143 6.21 -1.06 -6.87
N GLY A 144 6.40 -2.27 -7.39
CA GLY A 144 6.91 -3.43 -6.64
C GLY A 144 8.42 -3.43 -6.46
N ALA A 145 9.14 -2.55 -7.18
CA ALA A 145 10.59 -2.40 -7.10
C ALA A 145 10.98 -0.92 -7.11
N VAL A 146 12.22 -0.64 -6.70
CA VAL A 146 12.76 0.72 -6.74
C VAL A 146 12.82 1.22 -8.19
N ILE A 147 12.21 2.38 -8.43
CA ILE A 147 12.32 3.11 -9.69
C ILE A 147 13.57 4.00 -9.57
N PRO A 148 14.63 3.77 -10.39
CA PRO A 148 15.91 4.46 -10.22
C PRO A 148 15.80 5.99 -10.20
N SER A 149 14.98 6.57 -11.05
CA SER A 149 14.80 8.03 -11.11
C SER A 149 14.06 8.63 -9.92
N LEU A 150 13.28 7.82 -9.19
CA LEU A 150 12.61 8.24 -7.96
C LEU A 150 13.45 7.92 -6.72
N GLY A 151 14.44 7.02 -6.84
CA GLY A 151 15.15 6.44 -5.70
C GLY A 151 14.22 5.70 -4.72
N SER A 152 13.02 5.32 -5.15
CA SER A 152 11.96 4.81 -4.29
C SER A 152 11.03 3.87 -5.04
N THR A 153 10.29 3.06 -4.27
CA THR A 153 9.19 2.23 -4.78
C THR A 153 7.87 2.98 -4.90
N TYR A 154 7.82 4.23 -4.44
CA TYR A 154 6.61 5.04 -4.44
C TYR A 154 6.91 6.53 -4.67
N ARG A 155 5.90 7.25 -5.12
CA ARG A 155 5.77 8.70 -5.03
C ARG A 155 4.37 9.03 -4.56
N ALA A 156 4.24 9.79 -3.50
CA ALA A 156 2.95 10.30 -3.05
C ALA A 156 2.72 11.67 -3.68
N GLY A 157 2.01 11.70 -4.79
CA GLY A 157 1.59 12.92 -5.47
C GLY A 157 0.27 13.46 -4.92
N HIS A 158 0.02 14.75 -5.19
CA HIS A 158 -1.23 15.45 -4.83
C HIS A 158 -2.19 15.59 -6.02
N GLY A 159 -1.78 15.11 -7.22
CA GLY A 159 -2.60 15.13 -8.42
C GLY A 159 -3.75 14.11 -8.38
N ASP A 160 -4.58 14.15 -9.38
CA ASP A 160 -5.76 13.30 -9.55
C ASP A 160 -5.48 11.94 -10.23
N THR A 161 -4.19 11.66 -10.48
CA THR A 161 -3.72 10.46 -11.19
C THR A 161 -2.93 9.54 -10.26
N ALA A 162 -3.18 8.23 -10.37
CA ALA A 162 -2.40 7.18 -9.74
C ALA A 162 -1.92 6.15 -10.77
N VAL A 163 -0.68 5.68 -10.64
CA VAL A 163 -0.11 4.56 -11.40
C VAL A 163 0.35 3.50 -10.43
N PHE A 164 -0.05 2.26 -10.62
CA PHE A 164 0.29 1.19 -9.69
C PHE A 164 0.39 -0.17 -10.37
N GLU A 165 1.16 -1.05 -9.77
CA GLU A 165 1.24 -2.44 -10.18
C GLU A 165 0.03 -3.23 -9.65
N ALA A 166 -0.72 -3.83 -10.56
CA ALA A 166 -1.81 -4.74 -10.25
C ALA A 166 -1.25 -6.17 -10.23
N CYS A 167 -0.74 -6.58 -9.05
CA CYS A 167 -0.13 -7.89 -8.86
C CYS A 167 -1.17 -9.00 -8.88
N GLU A 168 -0.86 -10.10 -9.57
CA GLU A 168 -1.70 -11.31 -9.67
C GLU A 168 -1.61 -12.20 -8.42
N TYR A 169 -0.56 -12.05 -7.61
CA TYR A 169 -0.33 -12.89 -6.42
C TYR A 169 -1.54 -12.92 -5.48
N LYS A 170 -2.01 -14.14 -5.16
CA LYS A 170 -3.22 -14.38 -4.35
C LYS A 170 -4.44 -13.58 -4.85
N ASN A 171 -4.57 -13.42 -6.16
CA ASN A 171 -5.68 -12.70 -6.79
C ASN A 171 -5.86 -11.25 -6.31
N SER A 172 -4.78 -10.60 -5.86
CA SER A 172 -4.83 -9.24 -5.31
C SER A 172 -5.44 -8.22 -6.27
N TYR A 173 -5.31 -8.41 -7.58
CA TYR A 173 -5.87 -7.52 -8.60
C TYR A 173 -7.41 -7.46 -8.58
N HIS A 174 -8.10 -8.46 -8.03
CA HIS A 174 -9.57 -8.43 -7.92
C HIS A 174 -10.10 -7.31 -7.01
N ALA A 175 -9.29 -6.87 -6.05
CA ALA A 175 -9.64 -5.76 -5.17
C ALA A 175 -9.50 -4.38 -5.87
N MET A 176 -8.83 -4.33 -7.03
CA MET A 176 -8.48 -3.09 -7.71
C MET A 176 -9.37 -2.88 -8.93
N ARG A 177 -9.88 -1.65 -9.09
CA ARG A 177 -10.71 -1.26 -10.24
C ARG A 177 -10.16 0.00 -10.87
N PRO A 178 -9.00 -0.06 -11.56
CA PRO A 178 -8.45 1.10 -12.23
C PRO A 178 -9.33 1.58 -13.38
N THR A 179 -9.27 2.87 -13.67
CA THR A 179 -9.95 3.46 -14.84
C THR A 179 -9.28 3.07 -16.15
N ILE A 180 -7.96 2.84 -16.12
CA ILE A 180 -7.15 2.38 -17.25
C ILE A 180 -6.45 1.09 -16.82
N ARG A 181 -6.54 0.07 -17.66
CA ARG A 181 -5.92 -1.25 -17.43
C ARG A 181 -4.90 -1.51 -18.52
N VAL A 182 -3.66 -1.75 -18.10
CA VAL A 182 -2.57 -2.16 -18.97
C VAL A 182 -2.26 -3.61 -18.67
N VAL A 183 -2.45 -4.49 -19.64
CA VAL A 183 -2.10 -5.92 -19.53
C VAL A 183 -0.96 -6.17 -20.51
N LEU A 184 0.23 -6.48 -19.98
CA LEU A 184 1.46 -6.62 -20.77
C LEU A 184 1.56 -8.01 -21.42
N ASN A 185 1.32 -9.01 -20.62
CA ASN A 185 1.38 -10.42 -21.01
C ASN A 185 0.60 -11.27 -20.00
N CYS A 186 0.28 -12.49 -20.41
CA CYS A 186 -0.38 -13.46 -19.55
C CYS A 186 0.26 -14.81 -19.84
N GLU A 187 1.17 -15.25 -18.98
CA GLU A 187 1.85 -16.52 -19.05
C GLU A 187 1.50 -17.36 -17.81
N PHE A 188 1.63 -18.67 -17.93
CA PHE A 188 1.40 -19.57 -16.81
C PHE A 188 2.59 -19.50 -15.84
N ASP A 189 2.42 -18.76 -14.76
CA ASP A 189 3.44 -18.55 -13.72
C ASP A 189 2.75 -18.56 -12.34
N HIS A 190 3.47 -18.96 -11.30
CA HIS A 190 2.94 -19.05 -9.93
C HIS A 190 1.83 -20.09 -9.72
N VAL A 191 2.16 -21.37 -9.95
CA VAL A 191 1.33 -22.52 -9.52
C VAL A 191 1.54 -22.79 -8.04
#